data_ae50600626e872f0f0320b8bfff6028a
#
_entry.id   ae50600626e872f0f0320b8bfff6028a
#
_cell.length_a   1.000
_cell.length_b   1.000
_cell.length_c   1.000
_cell.angle_alpha   90.00
_cell.angle_beta   90.00
_cell.angle_gamma   90.00
#
_symmetry.space_group_name_H-M   'P 1'
#
loop_
_entity.id
_entity.type
_entity.pdbx_description
1 polymer ?
#
loop_
_entity_poly.entity_id
_entity_poly.type
_entity_poly.pdbx_seq_one_letter_code
_entity_poly.pdbx_strand_id
1 'polypeptide(L)'
;MTGTDDAVHPGVDAPADPDVPQTPESLVRMANQIASNAAHKPHDVAVERTATHLREFWHPSMQRTLLAYVDAGGTGLDPIALDAVTALR
;
A
#
# COMPACT_ATOMS: atom_id res chain seq x y z
N MET A 1 18.39 -18.03 -21.40
CA MET A 1 17.93 -17.75 -21.00
C MET A 1 17.47 -17.62 -20.92
N THR A 2 17.87 -17.37 -20.77
CA THR A 2 17.26 -16.96 -20.35
C THR A 2 16.69 -16.58 -20.17
N GLY A 3 17.02 -16.33 -20.26
CA GLY A 3 16.23 -15.72 -19.84
C GLY A 3 15.81 -15.38 -19.63
N THR A 4 16.07 -15.23 -19.59
CA THR A 4 15.42 -14.64 -19.22
C THR A 4 14.84 -14.44 -18.89
N ASP A 5 15.02 -14.36 -18.78
CA ASP A 5 14.30 -13.98 -18.28
C ASP A 5 13.95 -13.66 -17.88
N ASP A 6 14.38 -13.72 -18.02
CA ASP A 6 13.84 -13.26 -17.49
C ASP A 6 13.34 -12.79 -17.31
N ALA A 7 13.73 -12.90 -17.68
CA ALA A 7 12.96 -12.31 -17.31
C ALA A 7 12.30 -12.03 -17.16
N VAL A 8 12.49 -12.03 -17.12
CA VAL A 8 11.64 -11.61 -16.63
C VAL A 8 11.10 -11.44 -16.27
N HIS A 9 11.32 -11.32 -16.06
CA HIS A 9 10.64 -10.96 -15.41
C HIS A 9 10.15 -10.63 -15.16
N PRO A 10 10.49 -10.58 -15.28
CA PRO A 10 9.79 -10.09 -14.83
C PRO A 10 9.19 -9.73 -14.70
N GLY A 11 9.17 -9.57 -14.49
CA GLY A 11 8.41 -9.04 -14.07
C GLY A 11 8.27 -8.64 -13.75
N VAL A 12 8.61 -8.94 -13.89
CA VAL A 12 8.45 -8.46 -13.20
C VAL A 12 7.58 -7.85 -12.73
N ASP A 13 7.47 -8.15 -12.00
CA ASP A 13 6.72 -7.42 -11.45
C ASP A 13 7.14 -6.29 -11.34
N ALA A 14 7.44 -5.99 -12.12
CA ALA A 14 7.98 -4.75 -12.28
C ALA A 14 7.38 -3.81 -11.36
N PRO A 15 8.19 -2.99 -10.77
CA PRO A 15 7.65 -1.95 -9.95
C PRO A 15 6.70 -1.18 -10.79
N ALA A 16 5.62 -0.85 -10.22
CA ALA A 16 4.62 -0.14 -10.92
C ALA A 16 5.18 1.14 -11.46
N ASP A 17 4.95 1.36 -12.71
CA ASP A 17 5.14 2.63 -13.34
C ASP A 17 4.22 3.62 -12.61
N PRO A 18 4.71 4.80 -12.20
CA PRO A 18 3.83 5.75 -11.53
C PRO A 18 2.67 6.22 -12.39
N ASP A 19 2.77 6.05 -13.70
CA ASP A 19 1.68 6.41 -14.59
C ASP A 19 0.65 5.28 -14.75
N VAL A 20 0.92 4.11 -14.21
CA VAL A 20 0.02 2.96 -14.27
C VAL A 20 -0.70 2.85 -12.94
N PRO A 21 -2.04 2.96 -12.94
CA PRO A 21 -2.76 2.87 -11.67
C PRO A 21 -2.52 1.54 -10.99
N GLN A 22 -2.29 1.57 -9.69
CA GLN A 22 -2.21 0.37 -8.89
C GLN A 22 -3.62 -0.18 -8.69
N THR A 23 -3.73 -1.51 -8.65
CA THR A 23 -5.01 -2.10 -8.29
C THR A 23 -5.25 -1.92 -6.79
N PRO A 24 -6.51 -1.80 -6.36
CA PRO A 24 -6.79 -1.71 -4.92
C PRO A 24 -6.21 -2.89 -4.14
N GLU A 25 -6.28 -4.09 -4.69
CA GLU A 25 -5.75 -5.28 -4.02
C GLU A 25 -4.24 -5.17 -3.80
N SER A 26 -3.54 -4.64 -4.77
CA SER A 26 -2.10 -4.45 -4.66
C SER A 26 -1.78 -3.43 -3.58
N LEU A 27 -2.53 -2.33 -3.54
CA LEU A 27 -2.34 -1.29 -2.55
C LEU A 27 -2.67 -1.78 -1.14
N VAL A 28 -3.69 -2.64 -1.01
CA VAL A 28 -4.03 -3.25 0.27
C VAL A 28 -2.85 -4.07 0.79
N ARG A 29 -2.26 -4.90 -0.08
CA ARG A 29 -1.10 -5.71 0.33
C ARG A 29 0.07 -4.84 0.76
N MET A 30 0.33 -3.77 0.01
CA MET A 30 1.43 -2.87 0.33
C MET A 30 1.19 -2.16 1.65
N ALA A 31 -0.01 -1.67 1.86
CA ALA A 31 -0.35 -0.98 3.10
C ALA A 31 -0.26 -1.92 4.30
N ASN A 32 -0.75 -3.16 4.15
CA ASN A 32 -0.66 -4.15 5.21
C ASN A 32 0.79 -4.50 5.53
N GLN A 33 1.65 -4.57 4.53
CA GLN A 33 3.07 -4.84 4.75
C GLN A 33 3.71 -3.72 5.55
N ILE A 34 3.41 -2.48 5.20
CA ILE A 34 3.93 -1.33 5.94
C ILE A 34 3.42 -1.36 7.38
N ALA A 35 2.13 -1.62 7.55
CA ALA A 35 1.52 -1.68 8.87
C ALA A 35 2.14 -2.79 9.72
N SER A 36 2.44 -3.94 9.12
CA SER A 36 3.03 -5.04 9.86
C SER A 36 4.42 -4.70 10.36
N ASN A 37 5.16 -3.87 9.65
CA ASN A 37 6.48 -3.43 10.07
C ASN A 37 6.41 -2.53 11.30
N ALA A 38 5.27 -1.91 11.57
CA ALA A 38 5.07 -1.05 12.74
C ALA A 38 4.23 -1.73 13.82
N ALA A 39 3.80 -2.97 13.60
CA ALA A 39 2.83 -3.62 14.48
C ALA A 39 3.37 -3.93 15.87
N HIS A 40 4.69 -3.89 16.05
CA HIS A 40 5.30 -4.10 17.37
C HIS A 40 5.17 -2.87 18.28
N LYS A 41 4.69 -1.75 17.75
CA LYS A 41 4.48 -0.52 18.49
C LYS A 41 3.04 -0.46 19.00
N PRO A 42 2.76 0.41 20.01
CA PRO A 42 1.36 0.65 20.38
C PRO A 42 0.54 1.05 19.15
N HIS A 43 -0.74 0.73 19.18
CA HIS A 43 -1.61 0.90 18.02
C HIS A 43 -1.57 2.33 17.46
N ASP A 44 -1.68 3.33 18.33
CA ASP A 44 -1.72 4.72 17.89
C ASP A 44 -0.39 5.13 17.24
N VAL A 45 0.73 4.66 17.78
CA VAL A 45 2.05 4.93 17.18
C VAL A 45 2.19 4.21 15.86
N ALA A 46 1.74 2.97 15.79
CA ALA A 46 1.79 2.20 14.54
C ALA A 46 0.96 2.86 13.45
N VAL A 47 -0.22 3.35 13.80
CA VAL A 47 -1.09 4.05 12.85
C VAL A 47 -0.40 5.32 12.34
N GLU A 48 0.17 6.10 13.25
CA GLU A 48 0.82 7.34 12.86
C GLU A 48 2.02 7.09 11.94
N ARG A 49 2.85 6.11 12.28
CA ARG A 49 4.00 5.77 11.45
C ARG A 49 3.59 5.30 10.07
N THR A 50 2.56 4.47 10.01
CA THR A 50 2.05 3.96 8.74
C THR A 50 1.48 5.10 7.91
N ALA A 51 0.67 5.97 8.52
CA ALA A 51 0.09 7.11 7.79
C ALA A 51 1.17 8.05 7.28
N THR A 52 2.19 8.32 8.09
CA THR A 52 3.30 9.18 7.68
C THR A 52 4.02 8.56 6.48
N HIS A 53 4.28 7.25 6.53
CA HIS A 53 4.92 6.57 5.42
C HIS A 53 4.10 6.73 4.13
N LEU A 54 2.80 6.52 4.22
CA LEU A 54 1.93 6.64 3.06
C LEU A 54 1.94 8.07 2.51
N ARG A 55 1.88 9.07 3.40
CA ARG A 55 1.88 10.47 2.99
C ARG A 55 3.17 10.87 2.29
N GLU A 56 4.30 10.37 2.80
CA GLU A 56 5.60 10.82 2.32
C GLU A 56 6.10 10.05 1.11
N PHE A 57 5.73 8.78 0.99
CA PHE A 57 6.33 7.93 -0.02
C PHE A 57 5.36 7.45 -1.09
N TRP A 58 4.06 7.47 -0.83
CA TRP A 58 3.09 7.05 -1.83
C TRP A 58 2.69 8.22 -2.70
N HIS A 59 2.59 7.95 -4.00
CA HIS A 59 2.05 8.92 -4.94
C HIS A 59 0.61 9.27 -4.52
N PRO A 60 0.20 10.55 -4.63
CA PRO A 60 -1.16 10.94 -4.25
C PRO A 60 -2.26 10.12 -4.91
N SER A 61 -2.06 9.68 -6.15
CA SER A 61 -3.06 8.84 -6.82
C SER A 61 -3.23 7.51 -6.14
N MET A 62 -2.16 6.94 -5.59
CA MET A 62 -2.23 5.69 -4.84
C MET A 62 -3.02 5.89 -3.55
N GLN A 63 -2.78 6.98 -2.87
CA GLN A 63 -3.50 7.31 -1.63
C GLN A 63 -4.99 7.45 -1.91
N ARG A 64 -5.34 8.17 -2.97
CA ARG A 64 -6.75 8.38 -3.34
C ARG A 64 -7.43 7.07 -3.74
N THR A 65 -6.71 6.23 -4.49
CA THR A 65 -7.26 4.94 -4.91
C THR A 65 -7.60 4.08 -3.70
N LEU A 66 -6.70 4.02 -2.73
CA LEU A 66 -6.95 3.20 -1.56
C LEU A 66 -8.04 3.78 -0.68
N LEU A 67 -8.08 5.11 -0.54
CA LEU A 67 -9.17 5.77 0.19
C LEU A 67 -10.52 5.49 -0.45
N ALA A 68 -10.60 5.57 -1.78
CA ALA A 68 -11.84 5.29 -2.49
C ALA A 68 -12.27 3.84 -2.28
N TYR A 69 -11.32 2.93 -2.25
CA TYR A 69 -11.61 1.52 -2.01
C TYR A 69 -12.21 1.32 -0.63
N VAL A 70 -11.63 1.96 0.38
CA VAL A 70 -12.14 1.88 1.76
C VAL A 70 -13.53 2.51 1.85
N ASP A 71 -13.72 3.66 1.22
CA ASP A 71 -15.01 4.36 1.23
C ASP A 71 -16.11 3.54 0.57
N ALA A 72 -15.75 2.71 -0.39
CA ALA A 72 -16.70 1.84 -1.08
C ALA A 72 -16.99 0.56 -0.30
N GLY A 73 -16.47 0.44 0.92
CA GLY A 73 -16.68 -0.75 1.73
C GLY A 73 -15.66 -1.84 1.50
N GLY A 74 -14.53 -1.50 0.89
CA GLY A 74 -13.48 -2.48 0.61
C GLY A 74 -12.91 -3.09 1.88
N THR A 75 -12.49 -4.34 1.78
CA THR A 75 -12.01 -5.11 2.91
C THR A 75 -10.56 -5.54 2.67
N GLY A 76 -9.99 -6.19 3.68
CA GLY A 76 -8.66 -6.76 3.55
C GLY A 76 -7.56 -5.98 4.24
N LEU A 77 -7.82 -4.73 4.64
CA LEU A 77 -6.84 -3.95 5.41
C LEU A 77 -6.86 -4.41 6.85
N ASP A 78 -5.68 -4.59 7.43
CA ASP A 78 -5.63 -4.85 8.85
C ASP A 78 -5.94 -3.57 9.63
N PRO A 79 -6.22 -3.66 10.95
CA PRO A 79 -6.68 -2.50 11.70
C PRO A 79 -5.72 -1.31 11.66
N ILE A 80 -4.42 -1.55 11.72
CA ILE A 80 -3.43 -0.46 11.66
C ILE A 80 -3.48 0.20 10.30
N ALA A 81 -3.48 -0.60 9.24
CA ALA A 81 -3.50 -0.06 7.88
C ALA A 81 -4.80 0.70 7.62
N LEU A 82 -5.92 0.18 8.09
CA LEU A 82 -7.22 0.84 7.90
C LEU A 82 -7.25 2.19 8.58
N ASP A 83 -6.79 2.26 9.83
CA ASP A 83 -6.78 3.52 10.56
C ASP A 83 -5.80 4.50 9.92
N ALA A 84 -4.67 4.02 9.43
CA ALA A 84 -3.68 4.87 8.77
C ALA A 84 -4.23 5.47 7.48
N VAL A 85 -4.90 4.66 6.66
CA VAL A 85 -5.49 5.14 5.41
C VAL A 85 -6.60 6.16 5.73
N THR A 86 -7.41 5.89 6.74
CA THR A 86 -8.46 6.81 7.14
C THR A 86 -7.86 8.15 7.58
N ALA A 87 -6.71 8.13 8.21
CA ALA A 87 -6.04 9.35 8.66
C ALA A 87 -5.49 10.20 7.50
N LEU A 88 -5.48 9.66 6.29
CA LEU A 88 -5.03 10.42 5.11
C LEU A 88 -6.08 11.40 4.61
N ARG A 89 -7.30 11.33 5.09
CA ARG A 89 -8.38 12.24 4.67
C ARG A 89 -8.09 13.68 5.01
#